data_7fc6d766c5f4bfd5b9b39ec196e08627
#
_entry.id   7fc6d766c5f4bfd5b9b39ec196e08627
#
_cell.length_a   1.000
_cell.length_b   1.000
_cell.length_c   1.000
_cell.angle_alpha   90.00
_cell.angle_beta   90.00
_cell.angle_gamma   90.00
#
_symmetry.space_group_name_H-M   'P 1'
#
loop_
_entity.id
_entity.type
_entity.pdbx_description
1 polymer ?
#
loop_
_entity_poly.entity_id
_entity_poly.type
_entity_poly.pdbx_seq_one_letter_code
_entity_poly.pdbx_strand_id
1 'polypeptide(L)'
;MTAFRILSLALAGSVLAGSSVAPAFAQGVITEKRLSAALVSEAVATAVATCAAQGYRVTAVLVDMGGQRQGLLRGDGAPLHSIEGAFLKAYTSVAYREDTGVLQGRLKDGQMSGFQMKLPNIALQDGAVSIKIDSLAVGALGVSGAPGGDKDTACAKAGIDKISDRMK
;
A
#
# COMPACT_ATOMS: atom_id res chain seq x y z
N MET A 1 -63.54 -71.09 -1.71
CA MET A 1 -62.93 -70.26 -2.73
C MET A 1 -62.35 -69.08 -2.01
N THR A 2 -61.08 -69.16 -1.61
CA THR A 2 -60.37 -68.20 -0.74
C THR A 2 -59.38 -67.44 -1.59
N ALA A 3 -59.60 -66.13 -1.73
CA ALA A 3 -58.73 -65.18 -2.47
C ALA A 3 -57.56 -64.73 -1.61
N PHE A 4 -56.35 -65.05 -2.00
CA PHE A 4 -55.12 -64.59 -1.37
C PHE A 4 -54.77 -63.20 -1.87
N ARG A 5 -54.75 -62.17 -0.97
CA ARG A 5 -54.26 -60.82 -1.27
C ARG A 5 -52.77 -60.79 -0.96
N ILE A 6 -51.96 -60.53 -1.98
CA ILE A 6 -50.54 -60.28 -1.85
C ILE A 6 -50.32 -58.82 -1.53
N LEU A 7 -49.74 -58.54 -0.36
CA LEU A 7 -49.39 -57.19 0.10
C LEU A 7 -47.96 -56.86 -0.37
N SER A 8 -47.84 -55.97 -1.34
CA SER A 8 -46.56 -55.50 -1.83
C SER A 8 -45.95 -54.44 -0.88
N LEU A 9 -44.88 -54.77 -0.23
CA LEU A 9 -44.09 -53.84 0.59
C LEU A 9 -43.17 -53.01 -0.33
N ALA A 10 -43.44 -51.72 -0.47
CA ALA A 10 -42.55 -50.80 -1.15
C ALA A 10 -41.45 -50.34 -0.16
N LEU A 11 -40.19 -50.75 -0.43
CA LEU A 11 -39.01 -50.24 0.28
C LEU A 11 -38.69 -48.81 -0.25
N ALA A 12 -38.93 -47.78 0.56
CA ALA A 12 -38.47 -46.41 0.31
C ALA A 12 -36.98 -46.32 0.66
N GLY A 13 -36.13 -46.32 -0.35
CA GLY A 13 -34.71 -46.08 -0.18
C GLY A 13 -34.43 -44.59 0.11
N SER A 14 -34.03 -44.25 1.34
CA SER A 14 -33.56 -42.93 1.69
C SER A 14 -32.16 -42.69 1.14
N VAL A 15 -32.04 -41.82 0.12
CA VAL A 15 -30.73 -41.35 -0.40
C VAL A 15 -30.20 -40.31 0.61
N LEU A 16 -29.22 -40.72 1.40
CA LEU A 16 -28.41 -39.79 2.20
C LEU A 16 -27.54 -38.97 1.24
N ALA A 17 -27.97 -37.71 0.98
CA ALA A 17 -27.12 -36.71 0.32
C ALA A 17 -25.94 -36.41 1.24
N GLY A 18 -24.79 -37.00 0.96
CA GLY A 18 -23.54 -36.70 1.65
C GLY A 18 -23.11 -35.26 1.33
N SER A 19 -23.28 -34.35 2.30
CA SER A 19 -22.70 -33.03 2.22
C SER A 19 -21.18 -33.16 2.28
N SER A 20 -20.51 -32.99 1.14
CA SER A 20 -19.05 -32.88 1.07
C SER A 20 -18.62 -31.57 1.75
N VAL A 21 -18.20 -31.62 2.99
CA VAL A 21 -17.53 -30.51 3.66
C VAL A 21 -16.16 -30.34 3.01
N ALA A 22 -16.01 -29.33 2.15
CA ALA A 22 -14.71 -28.96 1.64
C ALA A 22 -13.80 -28.57 2.81
N PRO A 23 -12.55 -29.09 2.88
CA PRO A 23 -11.65 -28.70 3.95
C PRO A 23 -11.40 -27.19 3.85
N ALA A 24 -11.71 -26.45 4.91
CA ALA A 24 -11.27 -25.05 5.05
C ALA A 24 -9.75 -25.09 5.28
N PHE A 25 -8.98 -24.79 4.24
CA PHE A 25 -7.55 -24.58 4.39
C PHE A 25 -7.34 -23.31 5.21
N ALA A 26 -7.01 -23.45 6.48
CA ALA A 26 -6.49 -22.36 7.28
C ALA A 26 -5.11 -21.98 6.68
N GLN A 27 -5.04 -20.87 5.95
CA GLN A 27 -3.78 -20.36 5.43
C GLN A 27 -2.99 -19.77 6.60
N GLY A 28 -2.02 -20.51 7.11
CA GLY A 28 -1.10 -20.05 8.17
C GLY A 28 -0.02 -19.10 7.65
N VAL A 29 0.13 -18.94 6.33
CA VAL A 29 1.14 -18.11 5.68
C VAL A 29 0.47 -17.27 4.58
N ILE A 30 0.78 -15.99 4.54
CA ILE A 30 0.37 -15.06 3.48
C ILE A 30 1.57 -14.71 2.60
N THR A 31 1.33 -14.50 1.31
CA THR A 31 2.34 -14.00 0.38
C THR A 31 2.07 -12.53 0.09
N GLU A 32 3.06 -11.68 0.25
CA GLU A 32 2.96 -10.25 -0.04
C GLU A 32 3.80 -9.90 -1.28
N LYS A 33 3.25 -9.03 -2.13
CA LYS A 33 4.01 -8.40 -3.21
C LYS A 33 4.88 -7.29 -2.63
N ARG A 34 6.16 -7.27 -2.99
CA ARG A 34 7.13 -6.24 -2.58
C ARG A 34 7.99 -5.82 -3.77
N LEU A 35 8.40 -4.57 -3.78
CA LEU A 35 9.39 -4.10 -4.75
C LEU A 35 10.76 -4.69 -4.45
N SER A 36 11.51 -5.03 -5.51
CA SER A 36 12.91 -5.43 -5.36
C SER A 36 13.79 -4.25 -4.93
N ALA A 37 14.89 -4.53 -4.25
CA ALA A 37 15.84 -3.50 -3.84
C ALA A 37 16.39 -2.67 -5.02
N ALA A 38 16.51 -3.27 -6.20
CA ALA A 38 16.92 -2.58 -7.41
C ALA A 38 15.91 -1.50 -7.84
N LEU A 39 14.62 -1.83 -7.90
CA LEU A 39 13.55 -0.87 -8.21
C LEU A 39 13.45 0.22 -7.14
N VAL A 40 13.56 -0.16 -5.87
CA VAL A 40 13.55 0.80 -4.75
C VAL A 40 14.68 1.81 -4.88
N SER A 41 15.92 1.34 -5.11
CA SER A 41 17.10 2.21 -5.26
C SER A 41 16.93 3.18 -6.44
N GLU A 42 16.42 2.70 -7.56
CA GLU A 42 16.19 3.53 -8.75
C GLU A 42 15.09 4.58 -8.50
N ALA A 43 14.00 4.20 -7.85
CA ALA A 43 12.90 5.12 -7.55
C ALA A 43 13.35 6.26 -6.62
N VAL A 44 14.04 5.96 -5.51
CA VAL A 44 14.51 7.00 -4.59
C VAL A 44 15.58 7.89 -5.23
N ALA A 45 16.49 7.31 -6.03
CA ALA A 45 17.52 8.07 -6.74
C ALA A 45 16.89 9.02 -7.78
N THR A 46 15.91 8.53 -8.55
CA THR A 46 15.20 9.34 -9.55
C THR A 46 14.43 10.48 -8.88
N ALA A 47 13.73 10.22 -7.79
CA ALA A 47 13.00 11.26 -7.04
C ALA A 47 13.94 12.38 -6.58
N VAL A 48 15.08 12.03 -5.97
CA VAL A 48 16.10 13.00 -5.53
C VAL A 48 16.66 13.78 -6.70
N ALA A 49 17.05 13.09 -7.79
CA ALA A 49 17.62 13.73 -8.98
C ALA A 49 16.61 14.69 -9.65
N THR A 50 15.33 14.31 -9.72
CA THR A 50 14.26 15.15 -10.28
C THR A 50 14.09 16.45 -9.49
N CYS A 51 14.09 16.37 -8.16
CA CYS A 51 14.05 17.55 -7.30
C CYS A 51 15.32 18.40 -7.43
N ALA A 52 16.50 17.77 -7.47
CA ALA A 52 17.78 18.47 -7.60
C ALA A 52 17.87 19.25 -8.91
N ALA A 53 17.36 18.71 -10.01
CA ALA A 53 17.29 19.41 -11.31
C ALA A 53 16.42 20.68 -11.26
N GLN A 54 15.51 20.78 -10.28
CA GLN A 54 14.68 21.96 -10.04
C GLN A 54 15.27 22.87 -8.93
N GLY A 55 16.48 22.57 -8.45
CA GLY A 55 17.15 23.32 -7.39
C GLY A 55 16.69 23.00 -5.97
N TYR A 56 15.86 21.95 -5.78
CA TYR A 56 15.38 21.53 -4.46
C TYR A 56 16.29 20.48 -3.84
N ARG A 57 16.51 20.60 -2.52
CA ARG A 57 17.35 19.71 -1.74
C ARG A 57 16.47 18.83 -0.86
N VAL A 58 16.26 17.58 -1.27
CA VAL A 58 15.28 16.70 -0.66
C VAL A 58 15.87 15.38 -0.20
N THR A 59 15.14 14.69 0.67
CA THR A 59 15.30 13.28 0.96
C THR A 59 14.13 12.51 0.39
N ALA A 60 14.37 11.35 -0.21
CA ALA A 60 13.36 10.39 -0.64
C ALA A 60 13.45 9.12 0.20
N VAL A 61 12.31 8.59 0.64
CA VAL A 61 12.20 7.35 1.41
C VAL A 61 11.11 6.49 0.81
N LEU A 62 11.42 5.24 0.49
CA LEU A 62 10.44 4.24 0.10
C LEU A 62 10.18 3.30 1.29
N VAL A 63 8.88 3.13 1.61
CA VAL A 63 8.38 2.32 2.71
C VAL A 63 7.55 1.17 2.14
N ASP A 64 7.75 -0.05 2.66
CA ASP A 64 6.95 -1.21 2.31
C ASP A 64 5.62 -1.26 3.09
N MET A 65 4.76 -2.24 2.77
CA MET A 65 3.45 -2.38 3.43
C MET A 65 3.54 -2.71 4.92
N GLY A 66 4.70 -3.18 5.40
CA GLY A 66 4.99 -3.36 6.83
C GLY A 66 5.43 -2.09 7.56
N GLY A 67 5.46 -0.93 6.86
CA GLY A 67 5.92 0.34 7.43
C GLY A 67 7.44 0.46 7.56
N GLN A 68 8.21 -0.45 6.94
CA GLN A 68 9.67 -0.46 7.03
C GLN A 68 10.31 0.34 5.90
N ARG A 69 11.36 1.09 6.23
CA ARG A 69 12.18 1.80 5.25
C ARG A 69 12.92 0.78 4.38
N GLN A 70 12.52 0.63 3.13
CA GLN A 70 13.14 -0.28 2.18
C GLN A 70 14.28 0.40 1.42
N GLY A 71 14.17 1.70 1.19
CA GLY A 71 15.22 2.54 0.59
C GLY A 71 15.14 3.97 1.07
N LEU A 72 16.31 4.60 1.20
CA LEU A 72 16.45 6.01 1.57
C LEU A 72 17.62 6.61 0.80
N LEU A 73 17.40 7.79 0.21
CA LEU A 73 18.47 8.63 -0.31
C LEU A 73 18.26 10.07 0.14
N ARG A 74 19.23 10.61 0.88
CA ARG A 74 19.29 12.02 1.19
C ARG A 74 20.12 12.72 0.12
N GLY A 75 19.51 13.68 -0.58
CA GLY A 75 20.22 14.51 -1.56
C GLY A 75 21.22 15.46 -0.90
N ASP A 76 22.18 15.92 -1.69
CA ASP A 76 23.23 16.83 -1.21
C ASP A 76 22.61 18.12 -0.65
N GLY A 77 22.98 18.45 0.58
CA GLY A 77 22.50 19.61 1.28
C GLY A 77 21.02 19.58 1.70
N ALA A 78 20.34 18.43 1.61
CA ALA A 78 18.98 18.29 2.10
C ALA A 78 18.91 18.55 3.62
N PRO A 79 17.87 19.25 4.12
CA PRO A 79 17.71 19.57 5.53
C PRO A 79 17.66 18.32 6.40
N LEU A 80 18.15 18.36 7.64
CA LEU A 80 18.17 17.20 8.53
C LEU A 80 16.77 16.61 8.78
N HIS A 81 15.77 17.48 8.99
CA HIS A 81 14.40 17.05 9.24
C HIS A 81 13.74 16.36 8.03
N SER A 82 14.29 16.55 6.81
CA SER A 82 13.72 15.91 5.61
C SER A 82 13.85 14.39 5.62
N ILE A 83 14.79 13.83 6.37
CA ILE A 83 14.96 12.38 6.53
C ILE A 83 13.70 11.79 7.18
N GLU A 84 13.33 12.29 8.34
CA GLU A 84 12.13 11.84 9.03
C GLU A 84 10.84 12.34 8.34
N GLY A 85 10.86 13.55 7.80
CA GLY A 85 9.71 14.09 7.04
C GLY A 85 9.33 13.21 5.85
N ALA A 86 10.28 12.74 5.07
CA ALA A 86 10.04 11.83 3.95
C ALA A 86 9.50 10.46 4.43
N PHE A 87 10.08 9.93 5.52
CA PHE A 87 9.60 8.69 6.12
C PHE A 87 8.17 8.81 6.64
N LEU A 88 7.86 9.84 7.43
CA LEU A 88 6.53 10.03 8.02
C LEU A 88 5.45 10.17 6.93
N LYS A 89 5.75 10.89 5.85
CA LYS A 89 4.85 11.00 4.69
C LYS A 89 4.65 9.64 4.02
N ALA A 90 5.73 8.89 3.73
CA ALA A 90 5.64 7.56 3.12
C ALA A 90 4.87 6.58 4.02
N TYR A 91 5.17 6.57 5.33
CA TYR A 91 4.46 5.75 6.31
C TYR A 91 2.97 6.07 6.34
N THR A 92 2.62 7.35 6.35
CA THR A 92 1.21 7.80 6.30
C THR A 92 0.51 7.30 5.04
N SER A 93 1.16 7.43 3.88
CA SER A 93 0.62 6.93 2.61
C SER A 93 0.37 5.42 2.62
N VAL A 94 1.28 4.63 3.20
CA VAL A 94 1.12 3.17 3.37
C VAL A 94 -0.02 2.86 4.35
N ALA A 95 -0.09 3.54 5.50
CA ALA A 95 -1.10 3.31 6.52
C ALA A 95 -2.53 3.52 5.99
N TYR A 96 -2.72 4.51 5.12
CA TYR A 96 -4.01 4.82 4.52
C TYR A 96 -4.19 4.26 3.09
N ARG A 97 -3.13 3.71 2.48
CA ARG A 97 -3.09 3.23 1.08
C ARG A 97 -3.51 4.30 0.07
N GLU A 98 -3.16 5.55 0.37
CA GLU A 98 -3.58 6.74 -0.36
C GLU A 98 -2.44 7.77 -0.43
N ASP A 99 -2.44 8.61 -1.45
CA ASP A 99 -1.50 9.73 -1.57
C ASP A 99 -1.73 10.74 -0.43
N THR A 100 -0.64 11.24 0.16
CA THR A 100 -0.77 12.16 1.30
C THR A 100 -1.40 13.50 0.93
N GLY A 101 -1.31 13.94 -0.31
CA GLY A 101 -2.02 15.13 -0.80
C GLY A 101 -3.54 14.98 -0.72
N VAL A 102 -4.07 13.80 -1.05
CA VAL A 102 -5.49 13.48 -0.90
C VAL A 102 -5.91 13.50 0.56
N LEU A 103 -5.09 12.88 1.44
CA LEU A 103 -5.36 12.85 2.89
C LEU A 103 -5.33 14.25 3.50
N GLN A 104 -4.37 15.10 3.08
CA GLN A 104 -4.30 16.50 3.49
C GLN A 104 -5.54 17.29 3.06
N GLY A 105 -6.04 17.05 1.84
CA GLY A 105 -7.30 17.62 1.36
C GLY A 105 -8.47 17.23 2.25
N ARG A 106 -8.65 15.93 2.50
CA ARG A 106 -9.72 15.41 3.39
C ARG A 106 -9.66 16.00 4.81
N LEU A 107 -8.45 16.23 5.34
CA LEU A 107 -8.30 16.87 6.64
C LEU A 107 -8.77 18.34 6.60
N LYS A 108 -8.37 19.09 5.57
CA LYS A 108 -8.79 20.50 5.38
C LYS A 108 -10.30 20.62 5.21
N ASP A 109 -10.91 19.68 4.53
CA ASP A 109 -12.36 19.65 4.26
C ASP A 109 -13.18 19.11 5.45
N GLY A 110 -12.53 18.79 6.58
CA GLY A 110 -13.19 18.25 7.77
C GLY A 110 -13.67 16.79 7.63
N GLN A 111 -13.25 16.10 6.57
CA GLN A 111 -13.60 14.68 6.31
C GLN A 111 -12.73 13.71 7.12
N MET A 112 -11.67 14.20 7.75
CA MET A 112 -10.80 13.45 8.67
C MET A 112 -10.67 14.19 9.99
N SER A 113 -10.65 13.42 11.10
CA SER A 113 -10.39 13.99 12.42
C SER A 113 -8.89 14.29 12.57
N GLY A 114 -8.57 15.41 13.21
CA GLY A 114 -7.18 15.73 13.60
C GLY A 114 -6.56 14.76 14.60
N PHE A 115 -7.34 13.84 15.16
CA PHE A 115 -6.84 12.78 16.05
C PHE A 115 -5.74 11.94 15.40
N GLN A 116 -5.87 11.66 14.08
CA GLN A 116 -4.89 10.85 13.35
C GLN A 116 -3.48 11.47 13.42
N MET A 117 -3.36 12.79 13.48
CA MET A 117 -2.07 13.48 13.61
C MET A 117 -1.39 13.26 14.98
N LYS A 118 -2.12 12.72 15.96
CA LYS A 118 -1.57 12.35 17.27
C LYS A 118 -1.03 10.91 17.31
N LEU A 119 -1.30 10.12 16.27
CA LEU A 119 -0.78 8.77 16.16
C LEU A 119 0.71 8.81 15.78
N PRO A 120 1.51 7.88 16.30
CA PRO A 120 2.93 7.82 15.96
C PRO A 120 3.12 7.60 14.46
N ASN A 121 4.13 8.24 13.89
CA ASN A 121 4.53 8.15 12.49
C ASN A 121 3.50 8.67 11.47
N ILE A 122 2.44 9.36 11.87
CA ILE A 122 1.47 9.96 10.96
C ILE A 122 1.79 11.44 10.71
N ALA A 123 1.94 11.79 9.42
CA ALA A 123 2.09 13.18 8.95
C ALA A 123 1.17 13.41 7.75
N LEU A 124 0.03 14.05 7.97
CA LEU A 124 -0.97 14.37 6.92
C LEU A 124 -0.52 15.60 6.10
N GLN A 125 0.68 15.51 5.55
CA GLN A 125 1.27 16.56 4.70
C GLN A 125 1.57 15.98 3.32
N ASP A 126 1.26 16.72 2.28
CA ASP A 126 1.53 16.31 0.90
C ASP A 126 3.04 16.04 0.68
N GLY A 127 3.36 15.11 -0.20
CA GLY A 127 4.74 14.72 -0.55
C GLY A 127 4.98 13.22 -0.59
N ALA A 128 3.98 12.37 -0.37
CA ALA A 128 4.11 10.94 -0.59
C ALA A 128 3.03 10.40 -1.52
N VAL A 129 3.42 9.42 -2.33
CA VAL A 129 2.58 8.75 -3.32
C VAL A 129 2.54 7.26 -3.04
N SER A 130 1.33 6.70 -3.00
CA SER A 130 1.10 5.27 -2.84
C SER A 130 1.52 4.52 -4.10
N ILE A 131 2.31 3.45 -3.94
CA ILE A 131 2.73 2.58 -5.04
C ILE A 131 1.75 1.44 -5.15
N LYS A 132 1.12 1.30 -6.31
CA LYS A 132 0.09 0.27 -6.55
C LYS A 132 0.46 -0.61 -7.75
N ILE A 133 0.23 -1.92 -7.61
CA ILE A 133 0.28 -2.92 -8.70
C ILE A 133 -1.13 -3.49 -8.83
N ASP A 134 -1.81 -3.32 -9.96
CA ASP A 134 -3.20 -3.73 -10.18
C ASP A 134 -4.09 -3.12 -9.12
N SER A 135 -4.20 -2.19 -8.56
CA SER A 135 -5.01 -1.65 -7.44
C SER A 135 -4.54 -2.09 -6.04
N LEU A 136 -3.59 -3.01 -5.91
CA LEU A 136 -3.04 -3.41 -4.63
C LEU A 136 -1.88 -2.48 -4.25
N ALA A 137 -1.97 -1.83 -3.08
CA ALA A 137 -0.87 -1.07 -2.53
C ALA A 137 0.28 -2.02 -2.15
N VAL A 138 1.51 -1.69 -2.57
CA VAL A 138 2.73 -2.49 -2.29
C VAL A 138 3.79 -1.68 -1.56
N GLY A 139 3.55 -0.39 -1.34
CA GLY A 139 4.45 0.52 -0.63
C GLY A 139 4.07 1.97 -0.90
N ALA A 140 4.94 2.90 -0.49
CA ALA A 140 4.82 4.31 -0.84
C ALA A 140 6.20 4.97 -0.93
N LEU A 141 6.32 5.97 -1.79
CA LEU A 141 7.50 6.81 -1.90
C LEU A 141 7.18 8.20 -1.35
N GLY A 142 7.86 8.59 -0.29
CA GLY A 142 7.76 9.91 0.32
C GLY A 142 8.99 10.76 0.00
N VAL A 143 8.75 12.02 -0.24
CA VAL A 143 9.79 13.05 -0.45
C VAL A 143 9.55 14.20 0.52
N SER A 144 10.63 14.81 1.01
CA SER A 144 10.58 15.97 1.89
C SER A 144 11.79 16.86 1.69
N GLY A 145 11.57 18.18 1.76
CA GLY A 145 12.64 19.17 1.68
C GLY A 145 12.43 20.25 0.62
N ALA A 146 11.53 20.05 -0.34
CA ALA A 146 11.14 21.10 -1.27
C ALA A 146 10.29 22.19 -0.57
N PRO A 147 10.18 23.40 -1.15
CA PRO A 147 9.44 24.51 -0.53
C PRO A 147 7.90 24.35 -0.59
N GLY A 148 7.39 23.14 -0.86
CA GLY A 148 5.96 22.82 -0.90
C GLY A 148 5.75 21.31 -1.11
N GLY A 149 4.70 20.77 -0.48
CA GLY A 149 4.39 19.34 -0.57
C GLY A 149 4.02 18.89 -2.00
N ASP A 150 3.43 19.77 -2.78
CA ASP A 150 3.16 19.57 -4.22
C ASP A 150 4.43 19.29 -5.02
N LYS A 151 5.53 19.97 -4.70
CA LYS A 151 6.84 19.75 -5.33
C LYS A 151 7.47 18.44 -4.88
N ASP A 152 7.37 18.13 -3.59
CA ASP A 152 7.78 16.83 -3.06
C ASP A 152 7.02 15.69 -3.77
N THR A 153 5.69 15.82 -3.92
CA THR A 153 4.84 14.87 -4.64
C THR A 153 5.22 14.71 -6.11
N ALA A 154 5.54 15.79 -6.80
CA ALA A 154 5.97 15.72 -8.19
C ALA A 154 7.26 14.90 -8.34
N CYS A 155 8.23 15.07 -7.43
CA CYS A 155 9.45 14.27 -7.42
C CYS A 155 9.20 12.80 -7.05
N ALA A 156 8.30 12.53 -6.10
CA ALA A 156 7.89 11.17 -5.76
C ALA A 156 7.26 10.46 -6.96
N LYS A 157 6.34 11.12 -7.67
CA LYS A 157 5.73 10.60 -8.89
C LYS A 157 6.78 10.25 -9.93
N ALA A 158 7.72 11.14 -10.22
CA ALA A 158 8.80 10.88 -11.17
C ALA A 158 9.62 9.63 -10.81
N GLY A 159 9.89 9.40 -9.52
CA GLY A 159 10.56 8.19 -9.03
C GLY A 159 9.75 6.91 -9.28
N ILE A 160 8.44 6.96 -9.06
CA ILE A 160 7.53 5.82 -9.30
C ILE A 160 7.36 5.57 -10.79
N ASP A 161 7.15 6.61 -11.59
CA ASP A 161 6.98 6.51 -13.04
C ASP A 161 8.18 5.86 -13.70
N LYS A 162 9.40 6.14 -13.20
CA LYS A 162 10.65 5.55 -13.69
C LYS A 162 10.70 4.03 -13.62
N ILE A 163 9.98 3.43 -12.69
CA ILE A 163 10.00 1.98 -12.46
C ILE A 163 8.70 1.29 -12.86
N SER A 164 7.69 2.04 -13.25
CA SER A 164 6.30 1.58 -13.41
C SER A 164 6.13 0.42 -14.39
N ASP A 165 6.86 0.41 -15.50
CA ASP A 165 6.84 -0.64 -16.54
C ASP A 165 7.36 -2.01 -16.07
N ARG A 166 8.11 -2.01 -14.97
CA ARG A 166 8.72 -3.21 -14.37
C ARG A 166 8.04 -3.67 -13.08
N MET A 167 7.00 -3.00 -12.65
CA MET A 167 6.16 -3.39 -11.52
C MET A 167 5.06 -4.36 -11.99
N LYS A 168 5.39 -5.66 -12.12
CA LYS A 168 4.46 -6.70 -12.61
C LYS A 168 4.28 -7.81 -11.60
#